data_6f1fc932f51f797d34df1f131a621e53
#
_entry.id   6f1fc932f51f797d34df1f131a621e53
#
_cell.length_a   1.000
_cell.length_b   1.000
_cell.length_c   1.000
_cell.angle_alpha   90.00
_cell.angle_beta   90.00
_cell.angle_gamma   90.00
#
_symmetry.space_group_name_H-M   'P 1'
#
loop_
_entity.id
_entity.type
_entity.pdbx_description
1 polymer ?
#
loop_
_entity_poly.entity_id
_entity_poly.type
_entity_poly.pdbx_seq_one_letter_code
_entity_poly.pdbx_strand_id
1 'polypeptide(L)'
;MAASTPDGAGKKKKKSSPEAWREARRLMWAHRRYLGVGLVLMLVSRVAGLVLPASTKFLIDDVIGKGRAGLLAPLALAVAAATLVQAVGSFALSQVISVTAQRAITDMRRRVMAHVTRLPVRYFDSTQTGILVSRVMTDAEGIRNLVGTGMVQLVGGAFTAALALVVLFWLNWKMTLFILLVLASFGTGMGLILSRLRPVFRERGEINAQVTGRLTETLGGIRVVKAYGTEKREQRVFTRGAHRLFRNVARTITGVSAAGAVATVVAGLIGVVMILVGGRDILAGRMTVGDLVSYLAFTAVLAAPVVQMASIGPQLSEALAGLDRIREIVRMESEDQEDERREPLGHVRGDVRLE
;
A
#
# COMPACT_ATOMS: atom_id res chain seq x y z
N MET A 1 34.36 -0.31 -36.19
CA MET A 1 33.71 0.78 -35.47
C MET A 1 33.07 0.19 -34.22
N ALA A 2 33.69 0.43 -33.07
CA ALA A 2 33.31 -0.13 -31.80
C ALA A 2 32.13 0.68 -31.22
N ALA A 3 30.98 0.05 -31.03
CA ALA A 3 29.85 0.65 -30.37
C ALA A 3 30.10 0.61 -28.85
N SER A 4 30.21 1.77 -28.24
CA SER A 4 30.33 1.99 -26.80
C SER A 4 29.07 1.54 -26.10
N THR A 5 29.18 0.52 -25.25
CA THR A 5 28.19 0.11 -24.25
C THR A 5 27.93 1.25 -23.27
N PRO A 6 26.66 1.63 -23.00
CA PRO A 6 26.37 2.57 -21.93
C PRO A 6 26.50 1.85 -20.58
N ASP A 7 27.39 2.40 -19.80
CA ASP A 7 27.79 2.07 -18.46
C ASP A 7 26.56 1.85 -17.53
N GLY A 8 26.43 0.65 -17.00
CA GLY A 8 25.43 0.26 -16.03
C GLY A 8 25.74 0.81 -14.64
N ALA A 9 25.73 2.13 -14.51
CA ALA A 9 25.83 2.78 -13.19
C ALA A 9 24.64 2.37 -12.32
N GLY A 10 24.90 1.56 -11.32
CA GLY A 10 23.94 1.14 -10.30
C GLY A 10 23.19 2.33 -9.72
N LYS A 11 21.96 2.57 -10.18
CA LYS A 11 21.06 3.58 -9.60
C LYS A 11 20.79 3.19 -8.14
N LYS A 12 21.60 3.74 -7.21
CA LYS A 12 21.25 3.79 -5.78
C LYS A 12 19.81 4.27 -5.71
N LYS A 13 18.90 3.47 -5.08
CA LYS A 13 17.54 3.93 -4.78
C LYS A 13 17.64 5.30 -4.11
N LYS A 14 17.34 6.37 -4.84
CA LYS A 14 17.13 7.70 -4.27
C LYS A 14 16.04 7.53 -3.21
N LYS A 15 16.38 7.75 -1.94
CA LYS A 15 15.37 7.92 -0.88
C LYS A 15 14.42 9.00 -1.39
N SER A 16 13.11 8.78 -1.25
CA SER A 16 12.09 9.77 -1.62
C SER A 16 12.54 11.16 -1.15
N SER A 17 12.57 12.12 -2.07
CA SER A 17 13.11 13.44 -1.76
C SER A 17 12.27 14.09 -0.65
N PRO A 18 12.87 14.88 0.27
CA PRO A 18 12.11 15.64 1.27
C PRO A 18 11.06 16.56 0.64
N GLU A 19 11.22 16.81 -0.63
CA GLU A 19 10.36 17.65 -1.46
C GLU A 19 9.09 16.91 -1.92
N ALA A 20 9.16 15.59 -2.21
CA ALA A 20 7.96 14.79 -2.48
C ALA A 20 7.01 14.77 -1.27
N TRP A 21 7.57 14.73 -0.07
CA TRP A 21 6.79 14.88 1.17
C TRP A 21 6.14 16.26 1.32
N ARG A 22 6.82 17.32 0.90
CA ARG A 22 6.25 18.69 0.89
C ARG A 22 5.08 18.80 -0.09
N GLU A 23 5.22 18.21 -1.26
CA GLU A 23 4.14 18.17 -2.28
C GLU A 23 2.94 17.35 -1.79
N ALA A 24 3.19 16.14 -1.26
CA ALA A 24 2.15 15.31 -0.65
C ALA A 24 1.40 16.07 0.45
N ARG A 25 2.12 16.81 1.30
CA ARG A 25 1.53 17.65 2.35
C ARG A 25 0.70 18.81 1.77
N ARG A 26 1.15 19.45 0.69
CA ARG A 26 0.39 20.49 -0.02
C ARG A 26 -0.92 19.94 -0.58
N LEU A 27 -0.87 18.77 -1.22
CA LEU A 27 -2.06 18.10 -1.73
C LEU A 27 -3.05 17.75 -0.61
N MET A 28 -2.55 17.26 0.53
CA MET A 28 -3.38 16.99 1.71
C MET A 28 -4.01 18.30 2.28
N TRP A 29 -3.25 19.37 2.34
CA TRP A 29 -3.76 20.66 2.83
C TRP A 29 -4.82 21.28 1.91
N ALA A 30 -4.66 21.12 0.60
CA ALA A 30 -5.66 21.57 -0.38
C ALA A 30 -7.02 20.87 -0.17
N HIS A 31 -7.02 19.62 0.30
CA HIS A 31 -8.23 18.81 0.51
C HIS A 31 -8.58 18.61 2.00
N ARG A 32 -8.04 19.47 2.91
CA ARG A 32 -8.16 19.32 4.37
C ARG A 32 -9.59 19.19 4.90
N ARG A 33 -10.57 19.84 4.29
CA ARG A 33 -11.99 19.76 4.70
C ARG A 33 -12.54 18.36 4.49
N TYR A 34 -12.30 17.74 3.32
CA TYR A 34 -12.75 16.40 3.00
C TYR A 34 -11.99 15.35 3.82
N LEU A 35 -10.69 15.55 4.04
CA LEU A 35 -9.89 14.70 4.92
C LEU A 35 -10.34 14.79 6.38
N GLY A 36 -10.73 15.97 6.87
CA GLY A 36 -11.29 16.17 8.20
C GLY A 36 -12.62 15.43 8.38
N VAL A 37 -13.55 15.56 7.43
CA VAL A 37 -14.80 14.79 7.43
C VAL A 37 -14.51 13.28 7.37
N GLY A 38 -13.58 12.86 6.52
CA GLY A 38 -13.15 11.47 6.45
C GLY A 38 -12.59 10.97 7.78
N LEU A 39 -11.80 11.77 8.49
CA LEU A 39 -11.25 11.42 9.79
C LEU A 39 -12.34 11.23 10.83
N VAL A 40 -13.32 12.12 10.90
CA VAL A 40 -14.47 12.00 11.81
C VAL A 40 -15.28 10.74 11.50
N LEU A 41 -15.64 10.51 10.23
CA LEU A 41 -16.35 9.31 9.82
C LEU A 41 -15.57 8.03 10.16
N MET A 42 -14.25 8.07 9.98
CA MET A 42 -13.37 6.96 10.33
C MET A 42 -13.40 6.70 11.85
N LEU A 43 -13.26 7.74 12.68
CA LEU A 43 -13.29 7.60 14.13
C LEU A 43 -14.61 6.98 14.58
N VAL A 44 -15.72 7.52 14.10
CA VAL A 44 -17.08 7.02 14.42
C VAL A 44 -17.22 5.56 13.99
N SER A 45 -16.85 5.23 12.77
CA SER A 45 -16.95 3.86 12.25
C SER A 45 -16.04 2.88 13.02
N ARG A 46 -14.83 3.30 13.43
CA ARG A 46 -13.91 2.45 14.20
C ARG A 46 -14.42 2.21 15.63
N VAL A 47 -14.92 3.25 16.29
CA VAL A 47 -15.53 3.10 17.63
C VAL A 47 -16.76 2.22 17.57
N ALA A 48 -17.66 2.44 16.60
CA ALA A 48 -18.83 1.60 16.40
C ALA A 48 -18.47 0.11 16.15
N GLY A 49 -17.38 -0.14 15.40
CA GLY A 49 -16.89 -1.50 15.15
C GLY A 49 -16.35 -2.24 16.38
N LEU A 50 -16.02 -1.51 17.47
CA LEU A 50 -15.57 -2.12 18.73
C LEU A 50 -16.74 -2.51 19.66
N VAL A 51 -17.95 -2.07 19.35
CA VAL A 51 -19.14 -2.38 20.17
C VAL A 51 -19.43 -3.89 20.16
N LEU A 52 -19.30 -4.54 19.01
CA LEU A 52 -19.53 -5.98 18.90
C LEU A 52 -18.56 -6.81 19.78
N PRO A 53 -17.22 -6.63 19.70
CA PRO A 53 -16.30 -7.28 20.64
C PRO A 53 -16.57 -6.95 22.11
N ALA A 54 -16.91 -5.69 22.42
CA ALA A 54 -17.22 -5.27 23.78
C ALA A 54 -18.51 -5.88 24.31
N SER A 55 -19.55 -6.00 23.47
CA SER A 55 -20.84 -6.58 23.85
C SER A 55 -20.77 -8.05 24.29
N THR A 56 -19.74 -8.78 23.80
CA THR A 56 -19.56 -10.19 24.14
C THR A 56 -19.33 -10.40 25.62
N LYS A 57 -18.64 -9.48 26.30
CA LYS A 57 -18.49 -9.52 27.76
C LYS A 57 -19.84 -9.43 28.45
N PHE A 58 -20.64 -8.42 28.10
CA PHE A 58 -21.96 -8.21 28.71
C PHE A 58 -22.91 -9.37 28.43
N LEU A 59 -22.85 -9.96 27.25
CA LEU A 59 -23.64 -11.13 26.88
C LEU A 59 -23.31 -12.32 27.79
N ILE A 60 -22.03 -12.61 27.99
CA ILE A 60 -21.59 -13.78 28.75
C ILE A 60 -21.79 -13.57 30.28
N ASP A 61 -21.36 -12.42 30.80
CA ASP A 61 -21.32 -12.19 32.23
C ASP A 61 -22.67 -11.76 32.80
N ASP A 62 -23.40 -10.85 32.11
CA ASP A 62 -24.63 -10.27 32.66
C ASP A 62 -25.88 -11.01 32.17
N VAL A 63 -25.98 -11.37 30.90
CA VAL A 63 -27.17 -12.03 30.36
C VAL A 63 -27.16 -13.52 30.72
N ILE A 64 -26.08 -14.24 30.38
CA ILE A 64 -26.00 -15.69 30.60
C ILE A 64 -25.63 -15.99 32.07
N GLY A 65 -24.54 -15.38 32.56
CA GLY A 65 -23.98 -15.68 33.89
C GLY A 65 -24.90 -15.27 35.05
N LYS A 66 -25.60 -14.13 34.93
CA LYS A 66 -26.54 -13.63 35.95
C LYS A 66 -28.01 -13.90 35.63
N GLY A 67 -28.31 -14.58 34.51
CA GLY A 67 -29.68 -14.93 34.11
C GLY A 67 -30.56 -13.72 33.74
N ARG A 68 -29.96 -12.56 33.39
CA ARG A 68 -30.70 -11.32 33.09
C ARG A 68 -31.22 -11.29 31.67
N ALA A 69 -32.18 -12.16 31.32
CA ALA A 69 -32.72 -12.27 29.96
C ALA A 69 -33.28 -10.94 29.41
N GLY A 70 -33.77 -10.04 30.29
CA GLY A 70 -34.24 -8.71 29.87
C GLY A 70 -33.20 -7.80 29.24
N LEU A 71 -31.90 -8.05 29.43
CA LEU A 71 -30.81 -7.30 28.80
C LEU A 71 -30.48 -7.79 27.38
N LEU A 72 -30.98 -8.94 26.94
CA LEU A 72 -30.68 -9.52 25.66
C LEU A 72 -31.17 -8.63 24.50
N ALA A 73 -32.43 -8.18 24.56
CA ALA A 73 -33.00 -7.33 23.49
C ALA A 73 -32.31 -5.96 23.40
N PRO A 74 -32.09 -5.18 24.47
CA PRO A 74 -31.36 -3.91 24.36
C PRO A 74 -29.91 -4.09 23.94
N LEU A 75 -29.23 -5.17 24.34
CA LEU A 75 -27.86 -5.46 23.90
C LEU A 75 -27.82 -5.77 22.39
N ALA A 76 -28.74 -6.62 21.92
CA ALA A 76 -28.85 -6.93 20.49
C ALA A 76 -29.16 -5.66 19.63
N LEU A 77 -30.05 -4.82 20.15
CA LEU A 77 -30.42 -3.55 19.51
C LEU A 77 -29.23 -2.57 19.46
N ALA A 78 -28.45 -2.48 20.54
CA ALA A 78 -27.23 -1.66 20.59
C ALA A 78 -26.18 -2.15 19.60
N VAL A 79 -25.96 -3.47 19.48
CA VAL A 79 -25.04 -4.07 18.51
C VAL A 79 -25.54 -3.83 17.08
N ALA A 80 -26.84 -4.01 16.81
CA ALA A 80 -27.44 -3.75 15.50
C ALA A 80 -27.28 -2.27 15.10
N ALA A 81 -27.58 -1.34 16.01
CA ALA A 81 -27.42 0.09 15.79
C ALA A 81 -25.93 0.45 15.53
N ALA A 82 -25.03 -0.07 16.35
CA ALA A 82 -23.58 0.15 16.15
C ALA A 82 -23.08 -0.42 14.81
N THR A 83 -23.54 -1.61 14.41
CA THR A 83 -23.22 -2.21 13.13
C THR A 83 -23.74 -1.37 11.96
N LEU A 84 -24.95 -0.82 12.08
CA LEU A 84 -25.50 0.08 11.07
C LEU A 84 -24.69 1.37 10.97
N VAL A 85 -24.35 1.98 12.10
CA VAL A 85 -23.47 3.17 12.14
C VAL A 85 -22.11 2.88 11.54
N GLN A 86 -21.51 1.72 11.84
CA GLN A 86 -20.25 1.27 11.25
C GLN A 86 -20.37 1.11 9.74
N ALA A 87 -21.43 0.45 9.25
CA ALA A 87 -21.63 0.22 7.81
C ALA A 87 -21.82 1.54 7.05
N VAL A 88 -22.71 2.40 7.52
CA VAL A 88 -22.96 3.73 6.93
C VAL A 88 -21.71 4.60 7.00
N GLY A 89 -21.04 4.62 8.15
CA GLY A 89 -19.80 5.37 8.34
C GLY A 89 -18.66 4.91 7.42
N SER A 90 -18.49 3.60 7.27
CA SER A 90 -17.49 3.00 6.39
C SER A 90 -17.80 3.27 4.91
N PHE A 91 -19.08 3.19 4.52
CA PHE A 91 -19.52 3.53 3.15
C PHE A 91 -19.27 5.02 2.86
N ALA A 92 -19.73 5.91 3.74
CA ALA A 92 -19.54 7.35 3.59
C ALA A 92 -18.05 7.73 3.55
N LEU A 93 -17.23 7.14 4.44
CA LEU A 93 -15.78 7.29 4.44
C LEU A 93 -15.17 6.88 3.10
N SER A 94 -15.52 5.70 2.61
CA SER A 94 -15.03 5.18 1.33
C SER A 94 -15.38 6.13 0.18
N GLN A 95 -16.62 6.63 0.12
CA GLN A 95 -17.05 7.59 -0.90
C GLN A 95 -16.27 8.91 -0.82
N VAL A 96 -16.23 9.53 0.37
CA VAL A 96 -15.54 10.82 0.56
C VAL A 96 -14.06 10.71 0.17
N ILE A 97 -13.38 9.68 0.64
CA ILE A 97 -11.93 9.51 0.39
C ILE A 97 -11.65 9.12 -1.06
N SER A 98 -12.40 8.16 -1.61
CA SER A 98 -12.17 7.69 -3.00
C SER A 98 -12.47 8.78 -4.02
N VAL A 99 -13.57 9.52 -3.86
CA VAL A 99 -13.92 10.63 -4.76
C VAL A 99 -12.90 11.77 -4.63
N THR A 100 -12.46 12.10 -3.41
CA THR A 100 -11.45 13.13 -3.19
C THR A 100 -10.11 12.74 -3.81
N ALA A 101 -9.67 11.51 -3.63
CA ALA A 101 -8.47 10.98 -4.25
C ALA A 101 -8.56 11.00 -5.77
N GLN A 102 -9.71 10.60 -6.33
CA GLN A 102 -9.91 10.61 -7.78
C GLN A 102 -9.90 12.02 -8.38
N ARG A 103 -10.46 13.02 -7.67
CA ARG A 103 -10.36 14.44 -8.07
C ARG A 103 -8.90 14.90 -8.07
N ALA A 104 -8.14 14.59 -7.01
CA ALA A 104 -6.73 14.95 -6.93
C ALA A 104 -5.89 14.30 -8.06
N ILE A 105 -6.18 13.05 -8.42
CA ILE A 105 -5.56 12.35 -9.55
C ILE A 105 -5.90 13.07 -10.88
N THR A 106 -7.17 13.37 -11.10
CA THR A 106 -7.63 14.04 -12.32
C THR A 106 -6.99 15.41 -12.47
N ASP A 107 -6.93 16.20 -11.39
CA ASP A 107 -6.27 17.52 -11.38
C ASP A 107 -4.76 17.41 -11.66
N MET A 108 -4.12 16.39 -11.11
CA MET A 108 -2.70 16.13 -11.40
C MET A 108 -2.49 15.75 -12.85
N ARG A 109 -3.26 14.81 -13.40
CA ARG A 109 -3.21 14.41 -14.80
C ARG A 109 -3.39 15.61 -15.75
N ARG A 110 -4.37 16.46 -15.44
CA ARG A 110 -4.63 17.67 -16.23
C ARG A 110 -3.44 18.64 -16.21
N ARG A 111 -2.82 18.89 -15.03
CA ARG A 111 -1.65 19.74 -14.92
C ARG A 111 -0.44 19.17 -15.64
N VAL A 112 -0.17 17.88 -15.47
CA VAL A 112 0.95 17.21 -16.12
C VAL A 112 0.78 17.22 -17.63
N MET A 113 -0.41 16.91 -18.14
CA MET A 113 -0.70 16.94 -19.58
C MET A 113 -0.56 18.34 -20.15
N ALA A 114 -1.11 19.36 -19.48
CA ALA A 114 -0.98 20.74 -19.91
C ALA A 114 0.47 21.23 -19.95
N HIS A 115 1.32 20.71 -19.07
CA HIS A 115 2.75 21.03 -19.07
C HIS A 115 3.51 20.22 -20.15
N VAL A 116 3.24 18.93 -20.25
CA VAL A 116 3.88 18.05 -21.25
C VAL A 116 3.65 18.56 -22.68
N THR A 117 2.43 19.00 -23.00
CA THR A 117 2.11 19.54 -24.35
C THR A 117 2.82 20.85 -24.68
N ARG A 118 3.47 21.49 -23.72
CA ARG A 118 4.27 22.71 -23.89
C ARG A 118 5.77 22.48 -23.80
N LEU A 119 6.21 21.22 -23.70
CA LEU A 119 7.63 20.89 -23.73
C LEU A 119 8.20 20.98 -25.13
N PRO A 120 9.48 21.36 -25.29
CA PRO A 120 10.15 21.45 -26.58
C PRO A 120 10.12 20.13 -27.36
N VAL A 121 9.97 20.20 -28.68
CA VAL A 121 9.91 19.03 -29.59
C VAL A 121 11.12 18.12 -29.40
N ARG A 122 12.32 18.66 -29.17
CA ARG A 122 13.54 17.90 -28.85
C ARG A 122 13.41 16.90 -27.72
N TYR A 123 12.49 17.16 -26.75
CA TYR A 123 12.22 16.26 -25.64
C TYR A 123 11.45 15.01 -26.10
N PHE A 124 10.50 15.18 -27.03
CA PHE A 124 9.72 14.07 -27.58
C PHE A 124 10.57 13.18 -28.50
N ASP A 125 11.54 13.77 -29.22
CA ASP A 125 12.47 13.02 -30.06
C ASP A 125 13.40 12.12 -29.25
N SER A 126 13.74 12.54 -28.03
CA SER A 126 14.63 11.80 -27.11
C SER A 126 13.91 10.86 -26.14
N THR A 127 12.58 10.98 -26.01
CA THR A 127 11.80 10.26 -24.97
C THR A 127 10.73 9.39 -25.61
N GLN A 128 10.71 8.12 -25.25
CA GLN A 128 9.68 7.20 -25.74
C GLN A 128 8.29 7.63 -25.23
N THR A 129 7.31 7.70 -26.12
CA THR A 129 5.93 8.08 -25.81
C THR A 129 5.32 7.23 -24.69
N GLY A 130 5.65 5.92 -24.64
CA GLY A 130 5.18 5.02 -23.59
C GLY A 130 5.61 5.43 -22.19
N ILE A 131 6.79 6.05 -22.02
CA ILE A 131 7.26 6.57 -20.73
C ILE A 131 6.39 7.76 -20.31
N LEU A 132 6.07 8.66 -21.23
CA LEU A 132 5.21 9.82 -20.94
C LEU A 132 3.79 9.40 -20.56
N VAL A 133 3.21 8.46 -21.31
CA VAL A 133 1.89 7.89 -21.00
C VAL A 133 1.91 7.26 -19.61
N SER A 134 2.94 6.48 -19.27
CA SER A 134 3.07 5.88 -17.95
C SER A 134 3.15 6.93 -16.83
N ARG A 135 3.88 8.02 -17.04
CA ARG A 135 4.01 9.12 -16.06
C ARG A 135 2.69 9.86 -15.83
N VAL A 136 1.94 10.14 -16.91
CA VAL A 136 0.63 10.82 -16.81
C VAL A 136 -0.44 9.91 -16.20
N MET A 137 -0.47 8.64 -16.58
CA MET A 137 -1.55 7.74 -16.18
C MET A 137 -1.22 6.96 -14.90
N THR A 138 -0.08 6.28 -14.86
CA THR A 138 0.29 5.34 -13.79
C THR A 138 0.90 6.04 -12.58
N ASP A 139 1.85 6.95 -12.78
CA ASP A 139 2.50 7.64 -11.66
C ASP A 139 1.52 8.57 -10.92
N ALA A 140 0.59 9.22 -11.64
CA ALA A 140 -0.48 10.00 -11.04
C ALA A 140 -1.45 9.15 -10.19
N GLU A 141 -1.66 7.87 -10.55
CA GLU A 141 -2.49 6.94 -9.76
C GLU A 141 -1.92 6.71 -8.35
N GLY A 142 -0.60 6.81 -8.17
CA GLY A 142 0.06 6.72 -6.87
C GLY A 142 -0.47 7.73 -5.84
N ILE A 143 -1.05 8.85 -6.26
CA ILE A 143 -1.67 9.86 -5.39
C ILE A 143 -2.82 9.24 -4.58
N ARG A 144 -3.52 8.24 -5.11
CA ARG A 144 -4.56 7.51 -4.38
C ARG A 144 -4.04 6.95 -3.06
N ASN A 145 -2.83 6.40 -3.04
CA ASN A 145 -2.23 5.84 -1.83
C ASN A 145 -1.74 6.93 -0.86
N LEU A 146 -1.37 8.11 -1.35
CA LEU A 146 -0.94 9.23 -0.52
C LEU A 146 -2.11 9.98 0.14
N VAL A 147 -3.15 10.31 -0.64
CA VAL A 147 -4.26 11.16 -0.20
C VAL A 147 -5.49 10.34 0.20
N GLY A 148 -5.62 9.13 -0.36
CA GLY A 148 -6.78 8.26 -0.22
C GLY A 148 -6.55 7.07 0.71
N THR A 149 -6.62 5.88 0.15
CA THR A 149 -6.69 4.62 0.88
C THR A 149 -5.50 4.36 1.79
N GLY A 150 -4.28 4.67 1.38
CA GLY A 150 -3.07 4.40 2.17
C GLY A 150 -3.03 5.18 3.48
N MET A 151 -3.29 6.49 3.43
CA MET A 151 -3.30 7.34 4.63
C MET A 151 -4.43 6.95 5.59
N VAL A 152 -5.63 6.68 5.06
CA VAL A 152 -6.80 6.24 5.86
C VAL A 152 -6.53 4.90 6.54
N GLN A 153 -5.92 3.95 5.82
CA GLN A 153 -5.56 2.66 6.41
C GLN A 153 -4.50 2.81 7.50
N LEU A 154 -3.51 3.69 7.30
CA LEU A 154 -2.45 3.91 8.27
C LEU A 154 -2.99 4.59 9.54
N VAL A 155 -3.69 5.71 9.40
CA VAL A 155 -4.25 6.46 10.53
C VAL A 155 -5.36 5.65 11.20
N GLY A 156 -6.28 5.07 10.41
CA GLY A 156 -7.38 4.25 10.93
C GLY A 156 -6.91 2.97 11.60
N GLY A 157 -5.90 2.32 11.03
CA GLY A 157 -5.27 1.15 11.62
C GLY A 157 -4.58 1.47 12.94
N ALA A 158 -3.78 2.54 12.98
CA ALA A 158 -3.13 3.01 14.20
C ALA A 158 -4.14 3.38 15.30
N PHE A 159 -5.23 4.07 14.94
CA PHE A 159 -6.29 4.43 15.87
C PHE A 159 -7.03 3.20 16.41
N THR A 160 -7.40 2.24 15.53
CA THR A 160 -8.02 0.99 15.95
C THR A 160 -7.11 0.18 16.86
N ALA A 161 -5.82 0.09 16.51
CA ALA A 161 -4.83 -0.59 17.35
C ALA A 161 -4.67 0.08 18.72
N ALA A 162 -4.64 1.41 18.77
CA ALA A 162 -4.55 2.16 20.04
C ALA A 162 -5.78 1.93 20.91
N LEU A 163 -7.00 2.00 20.35
CA LEU A 163 -8.24 1.72 21.09
C LEU A 163 -8.29 0.27 21.60
N ALA A 164 -7.96 -0.69 20.74
CA ALA A 164 -7.93 -2.10 21.12
C ALA A 164 -6.90 -2.33 22.24
N LEU A 165 -5.72 -1.73 22.18
CA LEU A 165 -4.70 -1.81 23.22
C LEU A 165 -5.19 -1.21 24.54
N VAL A 166 -5.85 -0.05 24.52
CA VAL A 166 -6.41 0.56 25.74
C VAL A 166 -7.39 -0.41 26.41
N VAL A 167 -8.29 -1.03 25.66
CA VAL A 167 -9.24 -2.02 26.19
C VAL A 167 -8.52 -3.26 26.71
N LEU A 168 -7.55 -3.79 25.98
CA LEU A 168 -6.77 -4.96 26.39
C LEU A 168 -5.98 -4.70 27.68
N PHE A 169 -5.35 -3.52 27.82
CA PHE A 169 -4.67 -3.12 29.05
C PHE A 169 -5.63 -2.97 30.24
N TRP A 170 -6.84 -2.48 30.00
CA TRP A 170 -7.86 -2.35 31.01
C TRP A 170 -8.40 -3.71 31.48
N LEU A 171 -8.56 -4.68 30.55
CA LEU A 171 -9.01 -6.03 30.87
C LEU A 171 -7.93 -6.82 31.64
N ASN A 172 -6.71 -6.87 31.15
CA ASN A 172 -5.60 -7.56 31.81
C ASN A 172 -4.24 -7.05 31.30
N TRP A 173 -3.61 -6.15 32.06
CA TRP A 173 -2.34 -5.52 31.65
C TRP A 173 -1.17 -6.51 31.55
N LYS A 174 -1.10 -7.53 32.42
CA LYS A 174 -0.03 -8.53 32.41
C LYS A 174 -0.07 -9.38 31.15
N MET A 175 -1.27 -9.85 30.79
CA MET A 175 -1.50 -10.65 29.61
C MET A 175 -1.24 -9.82 28.33
N THR A 176 -1.64 -8.55 28.33
CA THR A 176 -1.40 -7.62 27.21
C THR A 176 0.09 -7.36 27.01
N LEU A 177 0.84 -7.13 28.10
CA LEU A 177 2.29 -6.93 28.02
C LEU A 177 3.01 -8.16 27.43
N PHE A 178 2.61 -9.36 27.85
CA PHE A 178 3.17 -10.60 27.32
C PHE A 178 2.85 -10.76 25.83
N ILE A 179 1.60 -10.53 25.41
CA ILE A 179 1.21 -10.60 23.99
C ILE A 179 1.97 -9.58 23.15
N LEU A 180 2.14 -8.36 23.66
CA LEU A 180 2.95 -7.33 22.98
C LEU A 180 4.41 -7.75 22.82
N LEU A 181 4.99 -8.39 23.82
CA LEU A 181 6.36 -8.93 23.74
C LEU A 181 6.47 -10.02 22.68
N VAL A 182 5.50 -10.94 22.62
CA VAL A 182 5.42 -11.99 21.60
C VAL A 182 5.26 -11.35 20.20
N LEU A 183 4.36 -10.39 20.05
CA LEU A 183 4.14 -9.68 18.78
C LEU A 183 5.36 -8.87 18.35
N ALA A 184 6.06 -8.20 19.26
CA ALA A 184 7.28 -7.45 18.97
C ALA A 184 8.42 -8.38 18.53
N SER A 185 8.60 -9.51 19.24
CA SER A 185 9.57 -10.55 18.87
C SER A 185 9.27 -11.13 17.47
N PHE A 186 7.99 -11.46 17.21
CA PHE A 186 7.53 -11.92 15.91
C PHE A 186 7.76 -10.87 14.82
N GLY A 187 7.38 -9.62 15.06
CA GLY A 187 7.57 -8.52 14.11
C GLY A 187 9.03 -8.31 13.74
N THR A 188 9.93 -8.40 14.73
CA THR A 188 11.38 -8.33 14.50
C THR A 188 11.87 -9.51 13.67
N GLY A 189 11.49 -10.74 14.03
CA GLY A 189 11.82 -11.94 13.28
C GLY A 189 11.30 -11.90 11.84
N MET A 190 10.05 -11.48 11.66
CA MET A 190 9.44 -11.30 10.33
C MET A 190 10.19 -10.25 9.50
N GLY A 191 10.58 -9.12 10.11
CA GLY A 191 11.41 -8.09 9.47
C GLY A 191 12.74 -8.64 8.97
N LEU A 192 13.40 -9.50 9.76
CA LEU A 192 14.64 -10.19 9.36
C LEU A 192 14.40 -11.17 8.20
N ILE A 193 13.34 -11.97 8.24
CA ILE A 193 12.97 -12.88 7.15
C ILE A 193 12.72 -12.09 5.86
N LEU A 194 11.90 -11.06 5.92
CA LEU A 194 11.58 -10.21 4.76
C LEU A 194 12.83 -9.49 4.20
N SER A 195 13.75 -9.07 5.07
CA SER A 195 15.01 -8.46 4.62
C SER A 195 15.86 -9.43 3.82
N ARG A 196 15.89 -10.71 4.20
CA ARG A 196 16.58 -11.78 3.46
C ARG A 196 15.87 -12.18 2.17
N LEU A 197 14.55 -12.03 2.09
CA LEU A 197 13.78 -12.31 0.88
C LEU A 197 13.85 -11.16 -0.15
N ARG A 198 14.14 -9.93 0.25
CA ARG A 198 14.24 -8.78 -0.66
C ARG A 198 15.17 -8.99 -1.85
N PRO A 199 16.40 -9.54 -1.71
CA PRO A 199 17.26 -9.80 -2.86
C PRO A 199 16.67 -10.84 -3.81
N VAL A 200 15.96 -11.85 -3.29
CA VAL A 200 15.30 -12.89 -4.10
C VAL A 200 14.16 -12.28 -4.95
N PHE A 201 13.37 -11.38 -4.36
CA PHE A 201 12.35 -10.63 -5.11
C PHE A 201 12.94 -9.73 -6.19
N ARG A 202 14.09 -9.10 -5.91
CA ARG A 202 14.80 -8.28 -6.89
C ARG A 202 15.33 -9.11 -8.04
N GLU A 203 16.00 -10.24 -7.75
CA GLU A 203 16.47 -11.20 -8.73
C GLU A 203 15.32 -11.70 -9.62
N ARG A 204 14.14 -11.98 -9.04
CA ARG A 204 12.94 -12.33 -9.80
C ARG A 204 12.57 -11.25 -10.81
N GLY A 205 12.62 -9.97 -10.43
CA GLY A 205 12.35 -8.86 -11.34
C GLY A 205 13.33 -8.81 -12.51
N GLU A 206 14.61 -9.01 -12.23
CA GLU A 206 15.69 -9.02 -13.23
C GLU A 206 15.53 -10.21 -14.20
N ILE A 207 15.27 -11.44 -13.70
CA ILE A 207 15.02 -12.61 -14.53
C ILE A 207 13.77 -12.44 -15.39
N ASN A 208 12.69 -11.91 -14.80
CA ASN A 208 11.45 -11.67 -15.55
C ASN A 208 11.67 -10.65 -16.69
N ALA A 209 12.39 -9.57 -16.43
CA ALA A 209 12.73 -8.58 -17.44
C ALA A 209 13.57 -9.19 -18.60
N GLN A 210 14.56 -10.05 -18.27
CA GLN A 210 15.37 -10.75 -19.28
C GLN A 210 14.51 -11.69 -20.14
N VAL A 211 13.61 -12.49 -19.52
CA VAL A 211 12.74 -13.43 -20.23
C VAL A 211 11.74 -12.66 -21.12
N THR A 212 11.15 -11.59 -20.62
CA THR A 212 10.22 -10.74 -21.38
C THR A 212 10.93 -10.04 -22.53
N GLY A 213 12.12 -9.47 -22.28
CA GLY A 213 12.94 -8.85 -23.30
C GLY A 213 13.29 -9.82 -24.43
N ARG A 214 13.72 -11.04 -24.09
CA ARG A 214 14.00 -12.09 -25.07
C ARG A 214 12.77 -12.51 -25.88
N LEU A 215 11.62 -12.60 -25.23
CA LEU A 215 10.34 -12.92 -25.90
C LEU A 215 9.98 -11.81 -26.90
N THR A 216 10.10 -10.55 -26.50
CA THR A 216 9.83 -9.40 -27.36
C THR A 216 10.77 -9.36 -28.57
N GLU A 217 12.07 -9.63 -28.36
CA GLU A 217 13.06 -9.70 -29.42
C GLU A 217 12.75 -10.82 -30.41
N THR A 218 12.45 -12.04 -29.91
CA THR A 218 12.14 -13.21 -30.72
C THR A 218 10.88 -13.01 -31.55
N LEU A 219 9.80 -12.47 -30.94
CA LEU A 219 8.54 -12.20 -31.62
C LEU A 219 8.65 -11.01 -32.59
N GLY A 220 9.39 -9.97 -32.24
CA GLY A 220 9.65 -8.84 -33.12
C GLY A 220 10.48 -9.23 -34.35
N GLY A 221 11.44 -10.17 -34.16
CA GLY A 221 12.29 -10.74 -35.22
C GLY A 221 11.77 -12.05 -35.79
N ILE A 222 10.51 -12.41 -35.66
CA ILE A 222 9.98 -13.75 -36.01
C ILE A 222 10.23 -14.14 -37.47
N ARG A 223 10.24 -13.17 -38.38
CA ARG A 223 10.57 -13.41 -39.80
C ARG A 223 11.99 -13.92 -39.97
N VAL A 224 12.93 -13.38 -39.20
CA VAL A 224 14.33 -13.81 -39.20
C VAL A 224 14.46 -15.20 -38.61
N VAL A 225 13.83 -15.44 -37.47
CA VAL A 225 13.80 -16.76 -36.82
C VAL A 225 13.28 -17.84 -37.78
N LYS A 226 12.20 -17.53 -38.52
CA LYS A 226 11.61 -18.43 -39.52
C LYS A 226 12.51 -18.61 -40.74
N ALA A 227 13.11 -17.56 -41.27
CA ALA A 227 13.98 -17.61 -42.42
C ALA A 227 15.23 -18.49 -42.20
N TYR A 228 15.77 -18.46 -40.97
CA TYR A 228 16.94 -19.26 -40.59
C TYR A 228 16.63 -20.59 -39.93
N GLY A 229 15.37 -20.97 -39.76
CA GLY A 229 14.96 -22.23 -39.13
C GLY A 229 15.43 -22.41 -37.67
N THR A 230 15.56 -21.30 -36.91
CA THR A 230 16.17 -21.29 -35.56
C THR A 230 15.15 -21.39 -34.42
N GLU A 231 13.90 -21.81 -34.69
CA GLU A 231 12.81 -21.88 -33.70
C GLU A 231 13.18 -22.75 -32.48
N LYS A 232 13.79 -23.92 -32.73
CA LYS A 232 14.21 -24.82 -31.64
C LYS A 232 15.27 -24.21 -30.74
N ARG A 233 16.15 -23.34 -31.29
CA ARG A 233 17.17 -22.62 -30.52
C ARG A 233 16.52 -21.56 -29.63
N GLU A 234 15.64 -20.73 -30.18
CA GLU A 234 14.93 -19.72 -29.44
C GLU A 234 14.02 -20.30 -28.35
N GLN A 235 13.32 -21.40 -28.65
CA GLN A 235 12.54 -22.14 -27.67
C GLN A 235 13.40 -22.63 -26.48
N ARG A 236 14.60 -23.16 -26.75
CA ARG A 236 15.51 -23.61 -25.68
C ARG A 236 15.99 -22.44 -24.81
N VAL A 237 16.29 -21.30 -25.41
CA VAL A 237 16.73 -20.10 -24.68
C VAL A 237 15.60 -19.61 -23.76
N PHE A 238 14.40 -19.49 -24.31
CA PHE A 238 13.21 -19.11 -23.54
C PHE A 238 12.93 -20.10 -22.38
N THR A 239 12.94 -21.40 -22.67
CA THR A 239 12.70 -22.45 -21.66
C THR A 239 13.72 -22.40 -20.52
N ARG A 240 15.00 -22.14 -20.79
CA ARG A 240 16.02 -21.95 -19.76
C ARG A 240 15.72 -20.73 -18.88
N GLY A 241 15.31 -19.61 -19.49
CA GLY A 241 14.90 -18.41 -18.79
C GLY A 241 13.67 -18.66 -17.89
N ALA A 242 12.63 -19.27 -18.43
CA ALA A 242 11.44 -19.66 -17.71
C ALA A 242 11.74 -20.62 -16.54
N HIS A 243 12.67 -21.57 -16.73
CA HIS A 243 13.08 -22.48 -15.66
C HIS A 243 13.88 -21.77 -14.54
N ARG A 244 14.71 -20.77 -14.88
CA ARG A 244 15.36 -19.91 -13.86
C ARG A 244 14.30 -19.12 -13.06
N LEU A 245 13.32 -18.55 -13.75
CA LEU A 245 12.21 -17.83 -13.11
C LEU A 245 11.43 -18.75 -12.18
N PHE A 246 11.08 -19.96 -12.64
CA PHE A 246 10.40 -20.98 -11.83
C PHE A 246 11.17 -21.28 -10.54
N ARG A 247 12.49 -21.55 -10.62
CA ARG A 247 13.31 -21.84 -9.42
C ARG A 247 13.37 -20.68 -8.44
N ASN A 248 13.46 -19.44 -8.94
CA ASN A 248 13.45 -18.26 -8.08
C ASN A 248 12.07 -18.07 -7.42
N VAL A 249 10.98 -18.25 -8.18
CA VAL A 249 9.61 -18.20 -7.66
C VAL A 249 9.38 -19.29 -6.61
N ALA A 250 9.83 -20.51 -6.84
CA ALA A 250 9.72 -21.61 -5.88
C ALA A 250 10.42 -21.29 -4.55
N ARG A 251 11.64 -20.73 -4.59
CA ARG A 251 12.35 -20.24 -3.39
C ARG A 251 11.56 -19.14 -2.67
N THR A 252 10.97 -18.23 -3.42
CA THR A 252 10.15 -17.14 -2.87
C THR A 252 8.91 -17.69 -2.16
N ILE A 253 8.21 -18.63 -2.82
CA ILE A 253 7.02 -19.28 -2.24
C ILE A 253 7.39 -20.01 -0.96
N THR A 254 8.48 -20.80 -0.96
CA THR A 254 8.95 -21.49 0.24
C THR A 254 9.24 -20.51 1.39
N GLY A 255 9.92 -19.40 1.10
CA GLY A 255 10.21 -18.38 2.12
C GLY A 255 8.95 -17.69 2.67
N VAL A 256 8.00 -17.36 1.81
CA VAL A 256 6.72 -16.77 2.21
C VAL A 256 5.86 -17.76 2.99
N SER A 257 5.81 -19.02 2.56
CA SER A 257 5.07 -20.07 3.26
C SER A 257 5.67 -20.39 4.64
N ALA A 258 7.01 -20.41 4.75
CA ALA A 258 7.68 -20.56 6.05
C ALA A 258 7.34 -19.39 6.99
N ALA A 259 7.33 -18.15 6.48
CA ALA A 259 6.91 -16.99 7.25
C ALA A 259 5.43 -17.11 7.70
N GLY A 260 4.55 -17.60 6.85
CA GLY A 260 3.14 -17.88 7.19
C GLY A 260 3.01 -18.96 8.26
N ALA A 261 3.78 -20.05 8.17
CA ALA A 261 3.81 -21.11 9.17
C ALA A 261 4.25 -20.58 10.55
N VAL A 262 5.31 -19.76 10.58
CA VAL A 262 5.75 -19.10 11.83
C VAL A 262 4.64 -18.20 12.39
N ALA A 263 3.94 -17.45 11.54
CA ALA A 263 2.81 -16.62 11.99
C ALA A 263 1.70 -17.46 12.64
N THR A 264 1.39 -18.63 12.06
CA THR A 264 0.40 -19.57 12.64
C THR A 264 0.86 -20.11 13.99
N VAL A 265 2.13 -20.47 14.14
CA VAL A 265 2.69 -20.92 15.43
C VAL A 265 2.60 -19.82 16.49
N VAL A 266 2.93 -18.58 16.11
CA VAL A 266 2.84 -17.44 17.04
C VAL A 266 1.40 -17.16 17.44
N ALA A 267 0.44 -17.24 16.51
CA ALA A 267 -0.98 -17.10 16.84
C ALA A 267 -1.44 -18.22 17.79
N GLY A 268 -1.01 -19.45 17.57
CA GLY A 268 -1.25 -20.58 18.47
C GLY A 268 -0.64 -20.36 19.86
N LEU A 269 0.59 -19.85 19.93
CA LEU A 269 1.26 -19.55 21.21
C LEU A 269 0.50 -18.47 22.01
N ILE A 270 0.02 -17.42 21.33
CA ILE A 270 -0.84 -16.41 21.93
C ILE A 270 -2.10 -17.07 22.50
N GLY A 271 -2.74 -17.96 21.75
CA GLY A 271 -3.91 -18.72 22.21
C GLY A 271 -3.61 -19.57 23.47
N VAL A 272 -2.49 -20.29 23.48
CA VAL A 272 -2.06 -21.08 24.65
C VAL A 272 -1.85 -20.19 25.87
N VAL A 273 -1.19 -19.05 25.72
CA VAL A 273 -0.97 -18.10 26.81
C VAL A 273 -2.31 -17.57 27.34
N MET A 274 -3.23 -17.23 26.44
CA MET A 274 -4.56 -16.78 26.81
C MET A 274 -5.32 -17.83 27.63
N ILE A 275 -5.24 -19.10 27.25
CA ILE A 275 -5.87 -20.20 27.98
C ILE A 275 -5.19 -20.39 29.34
N LEU A 276 -3.86 -20.40 29.42
CA LEU A 276 -3.13 -20.65 30.65
C LEU A 276 -3.27 -19.49 31.66
N VAL A 277 -3.00 -18.26 31.20
CA VAL A 277 -3.01 -17.06 32.06
C VAL A 277 -4.44 -16.64 32.34
N GLY A 278 -5.27 -16.53 31.30
CA GLY A 278 -6.69 -16.19 31.44
C GLY A 278 -7.47 -17.23 32.25
N GLY A 279 -7.24 -18.51 32.01
CA GLY A 279 -7.84 -19.59 32.77
C GLY A 279 -7.44 -19.55 34.25
N ARG A 280 -6.16 -19.30 34.59
CA ARG A 280 -5.73 -19.11 35.99
C ARG A 280 -6.37 -17.88 36.64
N ASP A 281 -6.50 -16.77 35.88
CA ASP A 281 -7.10 -15.56 36.40
C ASP A 281 -8.63 -15.73 36.61
N ILE A 282 -9.31 -16.52 35.77
CA ILE A 282 -10.72 -16.91 36.00
C ILE A 282 -10.87 -17.78 37.25
N LEU A 283 -10.06 -18.83 37.39
CA LEU A 283 -10.11 -19.71 38.59
C LEU A 283 -9.77 -18.97 39.87
N ALA A 284 -8.95 -17.92 39.79
CA ALA A 284 -8.61 -17.05 40.93
C ALA A 284 -9.62 -15.91 41.15
N GLY A 285 -10.71 -15.83 40.38
CA GLY A 285 -11.75 -14.80 40.51
C GLY A 285 -11.30 -13.38 40.07
N ARG A 286 -10.15 -13.25 39.39
CA ARG A 286 -9.62 -11.96 38.93
C ARG A 286 -10.15 -11.55 37.56
N MET A 287 -10.70 -12.48 36.80
CA MET A 287 -11.20 -12.28 35.45
C MET A 287 -12.49 -13.11 35.26
N THR A 288 -13.42 -12.60 34.46
CA THR A 288 -14.63 -13.36 34.11
C THR A 288 -14.42 -14.13 32.78
N VAL A 289 -15.33 -15.07 32.49
CA VAL A 289 -15.34 -15.77 31.20
C VAL A 289 -15.63 -14.77 30.06
N GLY A 290 -16.52 -13.81 30.29
CA GLY A 290 -16.83 -12.74 29.37
C GLY A 290 -15.61 -11.84 29.07
N ASP A 291 -14.79 -11.55 30.09
CA ASP A 291 -13.53 -10.81 29.89
C ASP A 291 -12.58 -11.58 28.98
N LEU A 292 -12.40 -12.88 29.17
CA LEU A 292 -11.49 -13.69 28.33
C LEU A 292 -11.95 -13.73 26.88
N VAL A 293 -13.26 -13.95 26.65
CA VAL A 293 -13.80 -13.99 25.28
C VAL A 293 -13.70 -12.61 24.60
N SER A 294 -14.02 -11.54 25.33
CA SER A 294 -13.79 -10.17 24.82
C SER A 294 -12.32 -9.90 24.55
N TYR A 295 -11.42 -10.37 25.41
CA TYR A 295 -9.99 -10.24 25.22
C TYR A 295 -9.51 -10.93 23.92
N LEU A 296 -10.01 -12.15 23.63
CA LEU A 296 -9.78 -12.86 22.37
C LEU A 296 -10.26 -12.04 21.16
N ALA A 297 -11.47 -11.50 21.24
CA ALA A 297 -12.06 -10.70 20.17
C ALA A 297 -11.26 -9.41 19.90
N PHE A 298 -10.85 -8.68 20.95
CA PHE A 298 -10.02 -7.48 20.81
C PHE A 298 -8.59 -7.79 20.30
N THR A 299 -8.03 -8.94 20.68
CA THR A 299 -6.74 -9.40 20.14
C THR A 299 -6.84 -9.67 18.64
N ALA A 300 -7.94 -10.27 18.16
CA ALA A 300 -8.20 -10.46 16.73
C ALA A 300 -8.35 -9.11 16.00
N VAL A 301 -9.06 -8.15 16.61
CA VAL A 301 -9.19 -6.79 16.06
C VAL A 301 -7.84 -6.08 15.97
N LEU A 302 -6.93 -6.30 16.91
CA LEU A 302 -5.59 -5.73 16.92
C LEU A 302 -4.70 -6.31 15.79
N ALA A 303 -4.89 -7.55 15.42
CA ALA A 303 -4.06 -8.23 14.42
C ALA A 303 -4.22 -7.62 13.00
N ALA A 304 -5.42 -7.25 12.59
CA ALA A 304 -5.72 -6.75 11.25
C ALA A 304 -4.94 -5.45 10.90
N PRO A 305 -4.93 -4.39 11.73
CA PRO A 305 -4.12 -3.20 11.47
C PRO A 305 -2.63 -3.48 11.34
N VAL A 306 -2.07 -4.38 12.15
CA VAL A 306 -0.65 -4.71 12.12
C VAL A 306 -0.26 -5.30 10.76
N VAL A 307 -1.06 -6.22 10.24
CA VAL A 307 -0.84 -6.80 8.90
C VAL A 307 -1.00 -5.75 7.80
N GLN A 308 -2.02 -4.89 7.89
CA GLN A 308 -2.26 -3.83 6.92
C GLN A 308 -1.11 -2.80 6.88
N MET A 309 -0.58 -2.39 8.03
CA MET A 309 0.54 -1.43 8.08
C MET A 309 1.79 -1.96 7.37
N ALA A 310 2.04 -3.27 7.41
CA ALA A 310 3.17 -3.88 6.71
C ALA A 310 3.04 -3.75 5.17
N SER A 311 1.83 -3.77 4.63
CA SER A 311 1.58 -3.64 3.18
C SER A 311 1.57 -2.19 2.67
N ILE A 312 1.33 -1.20 3.52
CA ILE A 312 1.25 0.22 3.14
C ILE A 312 2.63 0.81 2.81
N GLY A 313 3.69 0.39 3.50
CA GLY A 313 5.04 0.94 3.32
C GLY A 313 5.54 0.90 1.87
N PRO A 314 5.49 -0.24 1.18
CA PRO A 314 5.82 -0.33 -0.25
C PRO A 314 4.95 0.58 -1.14
N GLN A 315 3.63 0.60 -0.92
CA GLN A 315 2.69 1.42 -1.69
C GLN A 315 2.98 2.92 -1.55
N LEU A 316 3.29 3.37 -0.33
CA LEU A 316 3.65 4.75 -0.06
C LEU A 316 4.98 5.12 -0.72
N SER A 317 5.97 4.22 -0.68
CA SER A 317 7.27 4.42 -1.33
C SER A 317 7.14 4.52 -2.85
N GLU A 318 6.29 3.70 -3.46
CA GLU A 318 5.99 3.73 -4.89
C GLU A 318 5.28 5.01 -5.29
N ALA A 319 4.29 5.43 -4.51
CA ALA A 319 3.55 6.67 -4.72
C ALA A 319 4.46 7.91 -4.64
N LEU A 320 5.37 7.96 -3.66
CA LEU A 320 6.35 9.04 -3.55
C LEU A 320 7.34 9.05 -4.72
N ALA A 321 7.79 7.87 -5.16
CA ALA A 321 8.66 7.76 -6.33
C ALA A 321 7.95 8.21 -7.62
N GLY A 322 6.66 7.88 -7.79
CA GLY A 322 5.82 8.39 -8.88
C GLY A 322 5.70 9.91 -8.86
N LEU A 323 5.46 10.48 -7.68
CA LEU A 323 5.37 11.93 -7.50
C LEU A 323 6.70 12.64 -7.83
N ASP A 324 7.85 12.07 -7.45
CA ASP A 324 9.17 12.58 -7.82
C ASP A 324 9.36 12.60 -9.36
N ARG A 325 8.96 11.53 -10.07
CA ARG A 325 9.04 11.47 -11.55
C ARG A 325 8.11 12.47 -12.24
N ILE A 326 6.89 12.65 -11.74
CA ILE A 326 5.97 13.68 -12.24
C ILE A 326 6.62 15.06 -12.08
N ARG A 327 7.23 15.31 -10.94
CA ARG A 327 7.86 16.57 -10.62
C ARG A 327 9.08 16.88 -11.51
N GLU A 328 9.87 15.87 -11.87
CA GLU A 328 10.95 16.00 -12.84
C GLU A 328 10.44 16.59 -14.15
N ILE A 329 9.26 16.14 -14.65
CA ILE A 329 8.65 16.68 -15.87
C ILE A 329 8.15 18.11 -15.65
N VAL A 330 7.37 18.35 -14.59
CA VAL A 330 6.75 19.66 -14.33
C VAL A 330 7.79 20.77 -14.05
N ARG A 331 9.03 20.41 -13.74
CA ARG A 331 10.15 21.35 -13.54
C ARG A 331 10.94 21.65 -14.83
N MET A 332 10.69 20.91 -15.91
CA MET A 332 11.32 21.21 -17.18
C MET A 332 10.80 22.54 -17.70
N GLU A 333 11.67 23.32 -18.32
CA GLU A 333 11.27 24.59 -18.95
C GLU A 333 10.34 24.30 -20.12
N SER A 334 9.19 24.99 -20.16
CA SER A 334 8.26 24.93 -21.28
C SER A 334 8.70 25.88 -22.39
N GLU A 335 8.25 25.66 -23.63
CA GLU A 335 8.49 26.58 -24.75
C GLU A 335 8.00 28.00 -24.45
N ASP A 336 6.85 28.13 -23.78
CA ASP A 336 6.33 29.45 -23.39
C ASP A 336 7.32 30.25 -22.52
N GLN A 337 8.03 29.57 -21.57
CA GLN A 337 9.02 30.22 -20.70
C GLN A 337 10.30 30.58 -21.46
N GLU A 338 10.64 29.82 -22.48
CA GLU A 338 11.77 30.13 -23.39
C GLU A 338 11.40 31.28 -24.30
N ASP A 339 10.16 31.35 -24.78
CA ASP A 339 9.65 32.42 -25.65
C ASP A 339 9.50 33.75 -24.92
N GLU A 340 9.11 33.76 -23.62
CA GLU A 340 9.08 34.98 -22.79
C GLU A 340 10.45 35.67 -22.68
N ARG A 341 11.55 34.93 -22.89
CA ARG A 341 12.92 35.45 -22.86
C ARG A 341 13.41 35.93 -24.24
N ARG A 342 12.64 35.69 -25.31
CA ARG A 342 12.98 36.11 -26.68
C ARG A 342 12.42 37.48 -26.99
N GLU A 343 13.11 38.24 -27.79
CA GLU A 343 12.60 39.50 -28.28
C GLU A 343 11.41 39.30 -29.22
N PRO A 344 10.33 40.05 -29.10
CA PRO A 344 9.18 39.94 -29.97
C PRO A 344 9.61 40.33 -31.42
N LEU A 345 9.32 39.44 -32.37
CA LEU A 345 9.50 39.74 -33.79
C LEU A 345 8.62 40.93 -34.16
N GLY A 346 9.23 41.95 -34.79
CA GLY A 346 8.50 43.06 -35.36
C GLY A 346 7.56 42.59 -36.48
N HIS A 347 6.97 43.54 -37.23
CA HIS A 347 6.07 43.20 -38.32
C HIS A 347 6.77 42.40 -39.41
N VAL A 348 6.46 41.10 -39.50
CA VAL A 348 7.03 40.17 -40.48
C VAL A 348 6.21 40.27 -41.78
N ARG A 349 6.82 40.61 -42.89
CA ARG A 349 6.14 40.66 -44.22
C ARG A 349 5.84 39.27 -44.81
N GLY A 350 6.37 38.19 -44.23
CA GLY A 350 6.08 36.81 -44.65
C GLY A 350 6.77 36.33 -45.91
N ASP A 351 7.73 37.08 -46.43
CA ASP A 351 8.51 36.66 -47.62
C ASP A 351 9.50 35.57 -47.20
N VAL A 352 9.36 34.34 -47.75
CA VAL A 352 10.26 33.21 -47.53
C VAL A 352 11.04 32.96 -48.82
N ARG A 353 12.36 33.06 -48.77
CA ARG A 353 13.27 32.61 -49.84
C ARG A 353 13.99 31.36 -49.38
N LEU A 354 13.91 30.30 -50.19
CA LEU A 354 14.67 29.08 -50.01
C LEU A 354 15.88 29.16 -50.98
N GLU A 355 17.09 29.16 -50.45
CA GLU A 355 18.34 29.06 -51.22
C GLU A 355 18.85 27.63 -51.25
#